data_ba3514102268584aa1ee9f51dfa60316
#
_entry.id   ba3514102268584aa1ee9f51dfa60316
#
_cell.length_a   1.000
_cell.length_b   1.000
_cell.length_c   1.000
_cell.angle_alpha   90.00
_cell.angle_beta   90.00
_cell.angle_gamma   90.00
#
_symmetry.space_group_name_H-M   'P 1'
#
loop_
_entity.id
_entity.type
_entity.pdbx_description
1 polymer ?
#
loop_
_entity_poly.entity_id
_entity_poly.type
_entity_poly.pdbx_seq_one_letter_code
_entity_poly.pdbx_strand_id
1 'polypeptide(L)'
;KQKLTGAVQTLKAEEIKIDGLVDVGRMIEGRAAGVNVQNISGTFGTSPKITIRGGSSIFGDTKPLWVVDGAVQEEVVNLSFEQLASGDASTLVSSAISGLNANDIESIEILKDASALSLYGARALNGAVIITTKGGKRNVPTKLNYQLEESVRMVPTYSQFDIMNSQETMGIYQELEQKGYFALSSHTQARYGGVYNMMYRAIDSYDPNTGRFGLENTERAKLAFLRKYEYANTDWFKTLFRPSLTQNHTVSLSGGSENSSTYGSLGFYVDPGWSIADRVHRVTGNIKSSYDLSSKVKLGILAQGSLRAQKAPGTYNRTSNPVNGGYERDFDINPFSYALNTSRTLRPYDENGNLEYYRYNYAPMNILHELANNYMDVNMLEYKLQGDMEIKLAKGLKYNFLGSLRHVKSSNEHTMTEKSNIVGAYRANETTIVANANPFLFKDPENPDMIPQVALPNGGIYKLTENNLQSYYFRNALEYKHLFKEKHDLKLFLGQEYRHTDRDNQTFNGYGYQFERGGTAFTDYRVIQKSIQENSPYFEKGFSKERGIAFFLQGTYTYDNRYVFA
;
A
#
# COMPACT_ATOMS: atom_id res chain seq x y z
N LYS A 1 -24.28 22.25 23.37
CA LYS A 1 -22.82 22.00 23.21
C LYS A 1 -22.37 21.23 24.45
N GLN A 2 -22.00 19.95 24.29
CA GLN A 2 -21.33 19.22 25.36
C GLN A 2 -19.98 19.90 25.64
N LYS A 3 -19.69 20.20 26.89
CA LYS A 3 -18.37 20.66 27.30
C LYS A 3 -17.46 19.45 27.28
N LEU A 4 -16.71 19.26 26.19
CA LEU A 4 -15.66 18.25 26.08
C LEU A 4 -14.45 18.76 26.87
N THR A 5 -13.98 17.99 27.82
CA THR A 5 -12.78 18.30 28.62
C THR A 5 -11.48 17.86 27.95
N GLY A 6 -11.55 17.23 26.77
CA GLY A 6 -10.41 16.73 26.00
C GLY A 6 -10.23 17.43 24.65
N ALA A 7 -9.00 17.38 24.09
CA ALA A 7 -8.69 17.90 22.77
C ALA A 7 -9.26 16.96 21.68
N VAL A 8 -10.50 17.21 21.32
CA VAL A 8 -11.19 16.54 20.20
C VAL A 8 -11.29 17.52 19.04
N GLN A 9 -10.85 17.10 17.87
CA GLN A 9 -11.02 17.87 16.65
C GLN A 9 -11.98 17.12 15.73
N THR A 10 -13.12 17.74 15.45
CA THR A 10 -14.14 17.22 14.51
C THR A 10 -13.96 17.93 13.18
N LEU A 11 -13.81 17.15 12.13
CA LEU A 11 -13.68 17.58 10.75
C LEU A 11 -14.90 17.06 9.99
N LYS A 12 -15.68 17.94 9.38
CA LYS A 12 -16.76 17.50 8.50
C LYS A 12 -16.16 17.05 7.16
N ALA A 13 -16.66 15.96 6.62
CA ALA A 13 -16.15 15.43 5.36
C ALA A 13 -16.20 16.46 4.22
N GLU A 14 -17.27 17.28 4.16
CA GLU A 14 -17.41 18.34 3.17
C GLU A 14 -16.31 19.41 3.23
N GLU A 15 -15.72 19.63 4.42
CA GLU A 15 -14.68 20.65 4.65
C GLU A 15 -13.27 20.13 4.35
N ILE A 16 -13.06 18.80 4.45
CA ILE A 16 -11.75 18.17 4.31
C ILE A 16 -11.60 17.34 3.02
N LYS A 17 -12.72 17.07 2.36
CA LYS A 17 -12.71 16.33 1.11
C LYS A 17 -11.91 17.12 0.05
N ILE A 18 -10.98 16.43 -0.59
CA ILE A 18 -10.23 16.94 -1.74
C ILE A 18 -10.73 16.16 -2.93
N ASP A 19 -11.28 16.86 -3.91
CA ASP A 19 -11.78 16.22 -5.13
C ASP A 19 -10.67 15.43 -5.83
N GLY A 20 -11.01 14.22 -6.27
CA GLY A 20 -10.05 13.28 -6.85
C GLY A 20 -9.17 12.52 -5.85
N LEU A 21 -9.25 12.81 -4.56
CA LEU A 21 -8.57 12.06 -3.49
C LEU A 21 -9.52 11.03 -2.87
N VAL A 22 -9.36 9.77 -3.24
CA VAL A 22 -10.26 8.67 -2.85
C VAL A 22 -9.83 7.97 -1.56
N ASP A 23 -8.60 8.24 -1.10
CA ASP A 23 -8.04 7.65 0.12
C ASP A 23 -8.43 8.49 1.34
N VAL A 24 -9.21 7.87 2.22
CA VAL A 24 -9.73 8.50 3.45
C VAL A 24 -8.62 8.88 4.41
N GLY A 25 -7.56 8.08 4.51
CA GLY A 25 -6.41 8.38 5.38
C GLY A 25 -5.67 9.65 4.96
N ARG A 26 -5.67 9.97 3.68
CA ARG A 26 -5.05 11.18 3.14
C ARG A 26 -5.91 12.44 3.27
N MET A 27 -7.22 12.30 3.46
CA MET A 27 -8.12 13.46 3.65
C MET A 27 -7.78 14.28 4.89
N ILE A 28 -7.14 13.68 5.89
CA ILE A 28 -6.75 14.37 7.15
C ILE A 28 -5.38 15.04 7.07
N GLU A 29 -4.65 14.89 5.96
CA GLU A 29 -3.33 15.48 5.74
C GLU A 29 -3.40 17.01 5.77
N GLY A 30 -2.59 17.63 6.67
CA GLY A 30 -2.57 19.07 6.84
C GLY A 30 -3.86 19.69 7.42
N ARG A 31 -4.87 18.90 7.78
CA ARG A 31 -6.17 19.37 8.27
C ARG A 31 -6.32 19.32 9.78
N ALA A 32 -5.45 18.63 10.47
CA ALA A 32 -5.53 18.47 11.91
C ALA A 32 -4.20 18.80 12.59
N ALA A 33 -4.20 19.78 13.51
CA ALA A 33 -3.02 20.14 14.27
C ALA A 33 -2.49 18.95 15.08
N GLY A 34 -1.17 18.68 15.02
CA GLY A 34 -0.52 17.56 15.71
C GLY A 34 -0.80 16.18 15.08
N VAL A 35 -1.35 16.14 13.88
CA VAL A 35 -1.46 14.93 13.06
C VAL A 35 -0.50 15.06 11.89
N ASN A 36 0.42 14.11 11.78
CA ASN A 36 1.33 14.01 10.66
C ASN A 36 0.93 12.83 9.79
N VAL A 37 0.69 13.09 8.51
CA VAL A 37 0.36 12.08 7.49
C VAL A 37 1.49 12.09 6.48
N GLN A 38 2.20 10.98 6.38
CA GLN A 38 3.28 10.79 5.42
C GLN A 38 2.84 9.77 4.36
N ASN A 39 2.74 10.22 3.12
CA ASN A 39 2.48 9.33 2.00
C ASN A 39 3.79 8.67 1.56
N ILE A 40 3.80 7.36 1.55
CA ILE A 40 5.01 6.56 1.28
C ILE A 40 5.11 6.22 -0.21
N SER A 41 3.97 6.12 -0.89
CA SER A 41 3.89 5.77 -2.31
C SER A 41 2.69 6.46 -2.95
N GLY A 42 2.80 6.75 -4.24
CA GLY A 42 1.67 7.21 -5.07
C GLY A 42 0.73 6.08 -5.53
N THR A 43 1.08 4.83 -5.25
CA THR A 43 0.28 3.68 -5.65
C THR A 43 -1.01 3.61 -4.84
N PHE A 44 -2.14 3.41 -5.50
CA PHE A 44 -3.45 3.31 -4.85
C PHE A 44 -3.48 2.20 -3.80
N GLY A 45 -4.11 2.47 -2.65
CA GLY A 45 -4.27 1.50 -1.57
C GLY A 45 -3.07 1.38 -0.62
N THR A 46 -1.95 2.06 -0.91
CA THR A 46 -0.84 2.15 0.04
C THR A 46 -1.29 2.90 1.28
N SER A 47 -1.17 2.26 2.44
CA SER A 47 -1.52 2.86 3.72
C SER A 47 -0.58 4.02 4.05
N PRO A 48 -1.08 5.25 4.27
CA PRO A 48 -0.23 6.34 4.72
C PRO A 48 0.26 6.08 6.13
N LYS A 49 1.45 6.58 6.44
CA LYS A 49 1.98 6.60 7.80
C LYS A 49 1.36 7.76 8.56
N ILE A 50 0.53 7.46 9.55
CA ILE A 50 -0.17 8.47 10.35
C ILE A 50 0.34 8.41 11.77
N THR A 51 0.75 9.57 12.31
CA THR A 51 1.13 9.73 13.71
C THR A 51 0.38 10.90 14.32
N ILE A 52 -0.08 10.73 15.57
CA ILE A 52 -0.77 11.76 16.34
C ILE A 52 0.14 12.16 17.50
N ARG A 53 0.46 13.48 17.63
CA ARG A 53 1.37 14.05 18.65
C ARG A 53 2.80 13.50 18.61
N GLY A 54 3.26 13.03 17.45
CA GLY A 54 4.58 12.42 17.30
C GLY A 54 4.62 10.93 17.66
N GLY A 55 5.79 10.32 17.59
CA GLY A 55 5.97 8.91 17.98
C GLY A 55 6.01 8.76 19.49
N SER A 56 5.11 7.99 20.07
CA SER A 56 5.06 7.69 21.51
C SER A 56 6.05 6.61 21.93
N SER A 57 6.63 5.89 20.96
CA SER A 57 7.58 4.79 21.19
C SER A 57 8.63 4.75 20.08
N ILE A 58 9.85 4.37 20.44
CA ILE A 58 10.95 4.13 19.49
C ILE A 58 10.84 2.72 18.89
N PHE A 59 10.32 1.76 19.66
CA PHE A 59 10.25 0.34 19.27
C PHE A 59 8.81 -0.21 19.17
N GLY A 60 7.78 0.59 19.53
CA GLY A 60 6.39 0.18 19.52
C GLY A 60 5.61 0.68 18.32
N ASP A 61 4.42 0.11 18.12
CA ASP A 61 3.46 0.60 17.14
C ASP A 61 3.00 2.02 17.51
N THR A 62 3.14 2.97 16.60
CA THR A 62 2.74 4.37 16.78
C THR A 62 1.52 4.75 15.95
N LYS A 63 0.85 3.75 15.34
CA LYS A 63 -0.34 3.96 14.52
C LYS A 63 -1.56 4.33 15.39
N PRO A 64 -2.42 5.24 14.92
CA PRO A 64 -3.67 5.54 15.61
C PRO A 64 -4.68 4.40 15.46
N LEU A 65 -5.58 4.29 16.44
CA LEU A 65 -6.70 3.37 16.37
C LEU A 65 -7.76 3.90 15.39
N TRP A 66 -8.23 3.05 14.49
CA TRP A 66 -9.34 3.36 13.60
C TRP A 66 -10.65 2.84 14.13
N VAL A 67 -11.67 3.72 14.16
CA VAL A 67 -13.03 3.37 14.58
C VAL A 67 -14.00 3.84 13.51
N VAL A 68 -14.85 2.96 13.00
CA VAL A 68 -15.86 3.27 11.97
C VAL A 68 -17.25 2.92 12.49
N ASP A 69 -18.10 3.94 12.60
CA ASP A 69 -19.47 3.81 13.16
C ASP A 69 -19.50 3.12 14.53
N GLY A 70 -18.53 3.46 15.39
CA GLY A 70 -18.42 2.95 16.75
C GLY A 70 -17.76 1.58 16.90
N ALA A 71 -17.45 0.88 15.81
CA ALA A 71 -16.71 -0.39 15.84
C ALA A 71 -15.24 -0.16 15.48
N VAL A 72 -14.33 -0.74 16.28
CA VAL A 72 -12.89 -0.71 16.03
C VAL A 72 -12.58 -1.50 14.76
N GLN A 73 -11.74 -0.93 13.90
CA GLN A 73 -11.26 -1.55 12.66
C GLN A 73 -9.88 -2.15 12.87
N GLU A 74 -9.75 -3.44 12.64
CA GLU A 74 -8.47 -4.14 12.72
C GLU A 74 -7.74 -4.10 11.38
N GLU A 75 -6.41 -3.98 11.39
CA GLU A 75 -5.60 -4.10 10.18
C GLU A 75 -5.59 -5.54 9.67
N VAL A 76 -5.66 -5.71 8.36
CA VAL A 76 -5.61 -7.04 7.72
C VAL A 76 -4.24 -7.69 7.93
N VAL A 77 -3.20 -6.91 7.68
CA VAL A 77 -1.80 -7.27 7.92
C VAL A 77 -1.23 -6.27 8.92
N ASN A 78 -0.71 -6.79 10.02
CA ASN A 78 -0.08 -5.94 11.03
C ASN A 78 1.37 -5.64 10.60
N LEU A 79 1.56 -4.53 9.88
CA LEU A 79 2.87 -4.10 9.41
C LEU A 79 3.59 -3.28 10.46
N SER A 80 4.89 -3.51 10.61
CA SER A 80 5.75 -2.64 11.38
C SER A 80 5.89 -1.25 10.70
N PHE A 81 6.33 -0.27 11.47
CA PHE A 81 6.58 1.06 10.95
C PHE A 81 7.64 1.08 9.84
N GLU A 82 8.62 0.19 9.94
CA GLU A 82 9.68 -0.01 8.96
C GLU A 82 9.14 -0.60 7.66
N GLN A 83 8.28 -1.63 7.75
CA GLN A 83 7.61 -2.21 6.59
C GLN A 83 6.70 -1.18 5.87
N LEU A 84 5.98 -0.34 6.63
CA LEU A 84 5.24 0.78 6.04
C LEU A 84 6.16 1.74 5.30
N ALA A 85 7.30 2.11 5.90
CA ALA A 85 8.26 3.05 5.29
C ALA A 85 8.96 2.45 4.07
N SER A 86 9.20 1.14 4.03
CA SER A 86 9.78 0.45 2.87
C SER A 86 8.88 0.44 1.65
N GLY A 87 7.57 0.67 1.82
CA GLY A 87 6.55 0.55 0.76
C GLY A 87 6.48 -0.86 0.19
N ASP A 88 6.65 -1.88 1.04
CA ASP A 88 6.46 -3.29 0.68
C ASP A 88 5.08 -3.53 0.03
N ALA A 89 4.96 -4.57 -0.80
CA ALA A 89 3.70 -4.91 -1.48
C ALA A 89 2.54 -5.18 -0.51
N SER A 90 2.83 -5.66 0.70
CA SER A 90 1.84 -5.84 1.77
C SER A 90 1.19 -4.53 2.23
N THR A 91 1.86 -3.37 2.02
CA THR A 91 1.28 -2.05 2.32
C THR A 91 0.03 -1.75 1.48
N LEU A 92 -0.09 -2.36 0.31
CA LEU A 92 -1.25 -2.19 -0.58
C LEU A 92 -2.54 -2.79 0.00
N VAL A 93 -2.43 -3.73 0.92
CA VAL A 93 -3.57 -4.46 1.53
C VAL A 93 -3.70 -4.24 3.03
N SER A 94 -2.82 -3.45 3.65
CA SER A 94 -2.77 -3.29 5.11
C SER A 94 -3.77 -2.30 5.70
N SER A 95 -4.26 -1.34 4.91
CA SER A 95 -5.12 -0.26 5.42
C SER A 95 -6.44 -0.79 6.00
N ALA A 96 -6.71 -0.47 7.27
CA ALA A 96 -7.96 -0.83 7.96
C ALA A 96 -9.22 -0.16 7.37
N ILE A 97 -9.05 0.88 6.56
CA ILE A 97 -10.11 1.72 6.01
C ILE A 97 -10.14 1.77 4.49
N SER A 98 -9.35 0.94 3.82
CA SER A 98 -9.23 0.94 2.34
C SER A 98 -10.55 0.62 1.62
N GLY A 99 -11.48 -0.08 2.29
CA GLY A 99 -12.81 -0.42 1.77
C GLY A 99 -13.83 0.72 1.84
N LEU A 100 -13.54 1.83 2.54
CA LEU A 100 -14.49 2.93 2.69
C LEU A 100 -14.51 3.83 1.44
N ASN A 101 -15.71 4.22 1.02
CA ASN A 101 -15.86 5.27 0.04
C ASN A 101 -15.85 6.64 0.75
N ALA A 102 -14.97 7.53 0.32
CA ALA A 102 -14.86 8.89 0.85
C ALA A 102 -16.18 9.67 0.77
N ASN A 103 -17.02 9.38 -0.24
CA ASN A 103 -18.32 9.99 -0.43
C ASN A 103 -19.39 9.56 0.59
N ASP A 104 -19.16 8.45 1.29
CA ASP A 104 -20.04 7.96 2.35
C ASP A 104 -19.71 8.51 3.74
N ILE A 105 -18.63 9.29 3.88
CA ILE A 105 -18.21 9.85 5.15
C ILE A 105 -19.02 11.11 5.46
N GLU A 106 -19.50 11.22 6.71
CA GLU A 106 -20.14 12.41 7.25
C GLU A 106 -19.14 13.26 8.03
N SER A 107 -18.35 12.64 8.92
CA SER A 107 -17.34 13.33 9.73
C SER A 107 -16.19 12.42 10.13
N ILE A 108 -15.05 13.06 10.40
CA ILE A 108 -13.86 12.43 11.00
C ILE A 108 -13.55 13.17 12.29
N GLU A 109 -13.48 12.45 13.40
CA GLU A 109 -13.09 12.99 14.70
C GLU A 109 -11.74 12.41 15.10
N ILE A 110 -10.82 13.29 15.52
CA ILE A 110 -9.49 12.89 15.94
C ILE A 110 -9.38 13.11 17.44
N LEU A 111 -9.26 12.01 18.19
CA LEU A 111 -9.06 11.99 19.62
C LEU A 111 -7.58 11.96 19.92
N LYS A 112 -7.10 12.97 20.65
CA LYS A 112 -5.67 13.17 20.94
C LYS A 112 -5.33 13.02 22.41
N ASP A 113 -6.29 13.27 23.32
CA ASP A 113 -6.07 13.28 24.76
C ASP A 113 -6.53 12.01 25.45
N ALA A 114 -5.85 11.65 26.54
CA ALA A 114 -6.15 10.46 27.33
C ALA A 114 -7.62 10.44 27.83
N SER A 115 -8.20 11.57 28.18
CA SER A 115 -9.60 11.64 28.61
C SER A 115 -10.59 11.29 27.50
N ALA A 116 -10.30 11.67 26.26
CA ALA A 116 -11.11 11.30 25.09
C ALA A 116 -10.89 9.85 24.66
N LEU A 117 -9.68 9.34 24.92
CA LEU A 117 -9.25 7.98 24.55
C LEU A 117 -9.65 6.91 25.58
N SER A 118 -10.11 7.33 26.78
CA SER A 118 -10.46 6.41 27.88
C SER A 118 -11.50 5.35 27.49
N LEU A 119 -12.38 5.64 26.53
CA LEU A 119 -13.36 4.71 25.99
C LEU A 119 -12.75 3.56 25.18
N TYR A 120 -11.52 3.73 24.67
CA TYR A 120 -10.83 2.76 23.81
C TYR A 120 -9.62 2.11 24.50
N GLY A 121 -9.35 2.53 25.75
CA GLY A 121 -8.30 1.98 26.62
C GLY A 121 -6.88 2.09 26.04
N ALA A 122 -6.01 1.18 26.43
CA ALA A 122 -4.60 1.17 26.04
C ALA A 122 -4.34 1.11 24.52
N ARG A 123 -5.29 0.61 23.74
CA ARG A 123 -5.16 0.56 22.27
C ARG A 123 -5.14 1.93 21.60
N ALA A 124 -5.70 2.93 22.25
CA ALA A 124 -5.75 4.28 21.75
C ALA A 124 -4.62 5.17 22.29
N LEU A 125 -3.55 4.61 22.88
CA LEU A 125 -2.40 5.37 23.40
C LEU A 125 -1.78 6.30 22.36
N ASN A 126 -1.81 5.90 21.09
CA ASN A 126 -1.30 6.68 19.97
C ASN A 126 -2.35 7.59 19.33
N GLY A 127 -3.49 7.80 20.00
CA GLY A 127 -4.63 8.53 19.46
C GLY A 127 -5.64 7.60 18.76
N ALA A 128 -6.80 8.17 18.43
CA ALA A 128 -7.84 7.47 17.67
C ALA A 128 -8.44 8.38 16.60
N VAL A 129 -8.75 7.79 15.44
CA VAL A 129 -9.47 8.42 14.34
C VAL A 129 -10.83 7.75 14.23
N ILE A 130 -11.88 8.51 14.50
CA ILE A 130 -13.27 8.04 14.48
C ILE A 130 -13.92 8.55 13.21
N ILE A 131 -14.39 7.64 12.38
CA ILE A 131 -15.11 7.93 11.15
C ILE A 131 -16.58 7.63 11.38
N THR A 132 -17.44 8.62 11.09
CA THR A 132 -18.89 8.45 11.05
C THR A 132 -19.33 8.47 9.59
N THR A 133 -20.06 7.44 9.15
CA THR A 133 -20.62 7.39 7.81
C THR A 133 -21.99 8.07 7.76
N LYS A 134 -22.37 8.56 6.57
CA LYS A 134 -23.64 9.21 6.31
C LYS A 134 -24.81 8.32 6.71
N GLY A 135 -25.84 8.93 7.26
CA GLY A 135 -27.08 8.29 7.65
C GLY A 135 -28.28 8.91 6.94
N GLY A 136 -29.42 8.21 6.94
CA GLY A 136 -30.69 8.73 6.48
C GLY A 136 -31.23 9.82 7.41
N LYS A 137 -32.03 10.75 6.87
CA LYS A 137 -32.73 11.76 7.64
C LYS A 137 -34.20 11.33 7.81
N ARG A 138 -34.77 11.55 9.00
CA ARG A 138 -36.19 11.25 9.28
C ARG A 138 -37.09 12.31 8.69
N ASN A 139 -38.36 11.93 8.44
CA ASN A 139 -39.38 12.84 7.90
C ASN A 139 -38.94 13.57 6.63
N VAL A 140 -38.11 12.91 5.81
CA VAL A 140 -37.63 13.47 4.54
C VAL A 140 -37.97 12.48 3.43
N PRO A 141 -38.60 12.95 2.33
CA PRO A 141 -38.81 12.13 1.15
C PRO A 141 -37.50 11.53 0.66
N THR A 142 -37.60 10.33 0.11
CA THR A 142 -36.45 9.65 -0.48
C THR A 142 -35.87 10.48 -1.62
N LYS A 143 -34.58 10.79 -1.52
CA LYS A 143 -33.82 11.52 -2.53
C LYS A 143 -32.72 10.61 -3.11
N LEU A 144 -32.70 10.55 -4.43
CA LEU A 144 -31.61 9.93 -5.19
C LEU A 144 -30.59 11.02 -5.53
N ASN A 145 -29.32 10.74 -5.29
CA ASN A 145 -28.22 11.62 -5.65
C ASN A 145 -27.18 10.84 -6.45
N TYR A 146 -26.73 11.41 -7.54
CA TYR A 146 -25.61 10.93 -8.33
C TYR A 146 -24.48 11.95 -8.26
N GLN A 147 -23.28 11.48 -7.93
CA GLN A 147 -22.07 12.28 -7.88
C GLN A 147 -21.02 11.65 -8.78
N LEU A 148 -20.46 12.44 -9.67
CA LEU A 148 -19.29 12.11 -10.49
C LEU A 148 -18.15 13.03 -10.06
N GLU A 149 -17.00 12.42 -9.79
CA GLU A 149 -15.75 13.12 -9.54
C GLU A 149 -14.73 12.65 -10.57
N GLU A 150 -14.18 13.59 -11.29
CA GLU A 150 -13.15 13.35 -12.28
C GLU A 150 -11.88 14.09 -11.88
N SER A 151 -10.74 13.42 -12.00
CA SER A 151 -9.44 14.01 -11.73
C SER A 151 -8.47 13.66 -12.84
N VAL A 152 -7.82 14.67 -13.38
CA VAL A 152 -6.79 14.51 -14.41
C VAL A 152 -5.41 14.63 -13.76
N ARG A 153 -4.59 13.60 -13.94
CA ARG A 153 -3.17 13.64 -13.57
C ARG A 153 -2.34 13.88 -14.81
N MET A 154 -1.56 14.94 -14.79
CA MET A 154 -0.65 15.28 -15.88
C MET A 154 0.65 14.48 -15.77
N VAL A 155 1.32 14.26 -16.88
CA VAL A 155 2.65 13.61 -16.90
C VAL A 155 3.66 14.49 -16.16
N PRO A 156 4.47 13.93 -15.24
CA PRO A 156 5.55 14.66 -14.59
C PRO A 156 6.58 15.14 -15.63
N THR A 157 7.31 16.18 -15.30
CA THR A 157 8.36 16.72 -16.18
C THR A 157 9.67 16.84 -15.41
N TYR A 158 10.78 16.66 -16.11
CA TYR A 158 12.12 16.82 -15.50
C TYR A 158 12.40 18.24 -15.03
N SER A 159 11.67 19.25 -15.51
CA SER A 159 11.78 20.63 -15.01
C SER A 159 11.39 20.80 -13.55
N GLN A 160 10.71 19.81 -12.96
CA GLN A 160 10.32 19.79 -11.53
C GLN A 160 11.41 19.18 -10.64
N PHE A 161 12.47 18.62 -11.23
CA PHE A 161 13.52 17.89 -10.52
C PHE A 161 14.89 18.38 -10.97
N ASP A 162 15.81 18.50 -10.04
CA ASP A 162 17.21 18.83 -10.31
C ASP A 162 18.00 17.56 -10.68
N ILE A 163 17.87 17.13 -11.94
CA ILE A 163 18.46 15.88 -12.46
C ILE A 163 19.27 16.21 -13.71
N MET A 164 20.49 15.70 -13.75
CA MET A 164 21.40 15.86 -14.87
C MET A 164 20.78 15.39 -16.20
N ASN A 165 21.09 16.12 -17.27
CA ASN A 165 20.79 15.69 -18.62
C ASN A 165 21.82 14.65 -19.12
N SER A 166 21.64 14.15 -20.35
CA SER A 166 22.55 13.13 -20.90
C SER A 166 23.98 13.63 -21.08
N GLN A 167 24.17 14.87 -21.52
CA GLN A 167 25.50 15.44 -21.76
C GLN A 167 26.27 15.59 -20.46
N GLU A 168 25.63 16.12 -19.41
CA GLU A 168 26.22 16.27 -18.08
C GLU A 168 26.60 14.91 -17.51
N THR A 169 25.71 13.92 -17.63
CA THR A 169 25.97 12.54 -17.19
C THR A 169 27.12 11.89 -17.94
N MET A 170 27.17 12.06 -19.28
CA MET A 170 28.27 11.52 -20.08
C MET A 170 29.61 12.17 -19.78
N GLY A 171 29.64 13.46 -19.41
CA GLY A 171 30.84 14.15 -18.94
C GLY A 171 31.40 13.50 -17.67
N ILE A 172 30.52 13.19 -16.70
CA ILE A 172 30.92 12.46 -15.48
C ILE A 172 31.41 11.05 -15.82
N TYR A 173 30.72 10.34 -16.69
CA TYR A 173 31.12 8.99 -17.10
C TYR A 173 32.48 8.99 -17.78
N GLN A 174 32.76 9.97 -18.62
CA GLN A 174 34.07 10.14 -19.25
C GLN A 174 35.19 10.36 -18.20
N GLU A 175 34.94 11.17 -17.18
CA GLU A 175 35.91 11.41 -16.10
C GLU A 175 36.12 10.14 -15.26
N LEU A 176 35.07 9.39 -14.96
CA LEU A 176 35.15 8.12 -14.23
C LEU A 176 35.96 7.08 -15.02
N GLU A 177 35.76 7.01 -16.34
CA GLU A 177 36.53 6.13 -17.23
C GLU A 177 37.99 6.48 -17.24
N GLN A 178 38.34 7.77 -17.41
CA GLN A 178 39.72 8.26 -17.39
C GLN A 178 40.45 7.98 -16.08
N LYS A 179 39.72 7.96 -14.97
CA LYS A 179 40.23 7.64 -13.63
C LYS A 179 40.26 6.14 -13.33
N GLY A 180 39.80 5.29 -14.26
CA GLY A 180 39.79 3.84 -14.11
C GLY A 180 38.75 3.29 -13.13
N TYR A 181 37.66 4.04 -12.86
CA TYR A 181 36.61 3.59 -11.97
C TYR A 181 35.66 2.58 -12.63
N PHE A 182 35.69 2.43 -13.94
CA PHE A 182 34.90 1.39 -14.64
C PHE A 182 35.72 0.13 -14.79
N ALA A 183 35.80 -0.68 -13.73
CA ALA A 183 36.45 -1.98 -13.80
C ALA A 183 35.64 -2.96 -14.68
N LEU A 184 36.35 -3.70 -15.54
CA LEU A 184 35.76 -4.76 -16.38
C LEU A 184 34.98 -5.81 -15.57
N SER A 185 35.39 -6.06 -14.32
CA SER A 185 34.71 -6.98 -13.39
C SER A 185 33.35 -6.48 -12.88
N SER A 186 33.08 -5.17 -12.94
CA SER A 186 31.79 -4.59 -12.56
C SER A 186 30.76 -4.53 -13.70
N HIS A 187 31.05 -5.18 -14.84
CA HIS A 187 30.13 -5.28 -15.98
C HIS A 187 28.81 -6.00 -15.68
N THR A 188 28.72 -6.62 -14.51
CA THR A 188 27.50 -7.31 -14.06
C THR A 188 26.39 -6.36 -13.63
N GLN A 189 26.75 -5.13 -13.24
CA GLN A 189 25.81 -4.10 -12.77
C GLN A 189 26.12 -2.77 -13.44
N ALA A 190 25.42 -2.47 -14.52
CA ALA A 190 25.56 -1.20 -15.22
C ALA A 190 24.83 -0.03 -14.50
N ARG A 191 24.73 -0.07 -13.17
CA ARG A 191 24.09 0.96 -12.37
C ARG A 191 24.75 2.33 -12.55
N TYR A 192 26.08 2.32 -12.77
CA TYR A 192 26.88 3.50 -13.07
C TYR A 192 27.64 3.25 -14.38
N GLY A 193 27.48 4.13 -15.37
CA GLY A 193 28.18 4.00 -16.63
C GLY A 193 27.64 2.94 -17.59
N GLY A 194 26.32 2.64 -17.54
CA GLY A 194 25.68 1.61 -18.35
C GLY A 194 26.02 1.65 -19.85
N VAL A 195 26.20 2.84 -20.39
CA VAL A 195 26.58 3.05 -21.79
C VAL A 195 28.00 2.55 -22.08
N TYR A 196 28.94 2.78 -21.16
CA TYR A 196 30.31 2.25 -21.31
C TYR A 196 30.31 0.72 -21.23
N ASN A 197 29.52 0.15 -20.35
CA ASN A 197 29.34 -1.31 -20.30
C ASN A 197 28.80 -1.85 -21.65
N MET A 198 27.80 -1.21 -22.21
CA MET A 198 27.24 -1.57 -23.52
C MET A 198 28.31 -1.48 -24.61
N MET A 199 29.13 -0.44 -24.59
CA MET A 199 30.25 -0.24 -25.53
C MET A 199 31.26 -1.37 -25.45
N TYR A 200 31.79 -1.68 -24.24
CA TYR A 200 32.76 -2.73 -24.08
C TYR A 200 32.23 -4.11 -24.43
N ARG A 201 30.98 -4.40 -24.06
CA ARG A 201 30.32 -5.65 -24.49
C ARG A 201 30.18 -5.76 -26.00
N ALA A 202 29.89 -4.66 -26.69
CA ALA A 202 29.81 -4.65 -28.14
C ALA A 202 31.19 -4.90 -28.77
N ILE A 203 32.29 -4.38 -28.17
CA ILE A 203 33.67 -4.62 -28.62
C ILE A 203 34.01 -6.11 -28.44
N ASP A 204 33.59 -6.75 -27.36
CA ASP A 204 33.91 -8.14 -27.06
C ASP A 204 32.96 -9.15 -27.74
N SER A 205 31.84 -8.69 -28.30
CA SER A 205 30.83 -9.53 -28.93
C SER A 205 31.23 -9.83 -30.38
N TYR A 206 31.61 -11.09 -30.64
CA TYR A 206 31.87 -11.59 -32.00
C TYR A 206 30.66 -12.31 -32.56
N ASP A 207 30.21 -11.94 -33.74
CA ASP A 207 29.15 -12.65 -34.48
C ASP A 207 29.78 -13.59 -35.53
N PRO A 208 29.68 -14.90 -35.31
CA PRO A 208 30.27 -15.87 -36.24
C PRO A 208 29.57 -15.92 -37.61
N ASN A 209 28.34 -15.43 -37.73
CA ASN A 209 27.61 -15.42 -38.99
C ASN A 209 28.08 -14.29 -39.91
N THR A 210 28.40 -13.13 -39.32
CA THR A 210 28.89 -11.97 -40.07
C THR A 210 30.40 -11.86 -40.10
N GLY A 211 31.10 -12.61 -39.22
CA GLY A 211 32.55 -12.55 -39.06
C GLY A 211 33.05 -11.22 -38.45
N ARG A 212 32.16 -10.49 -37.75
CA ARG A 212 32.48 -9.14 -37.24
C ARG A 212 32.25 -9.04 -35.75
N PHE A 213 32.96 -8.15 -35.13
CA PHE A 213 32.64 -7.69 -33.78
C PHE A 213 31.48 -6.70 -33.81
N GLY A 214 30.70 -6.63 -32.74
CA GLY A 214 29.57 -5.69 -32.63
C GLY A 214 30.00 -4.22 -32.66
N LEU A 215 31.24 -3.94 -32.22
CA LEU A 215 31.87 -2.62 -32.33
C LEU A 215 33.36 -2.79 -32.58
N GLU A 216 33.95 -2.02 -33.51
CA GLU A 216 35.37 -1.97 -33.71
C GLU A 216 36.07 -1.34 -32.50
N ASN A 217 37.18 -1.93 -32.02
CA ASN A 217 37.96 -1.40 -30.92
C ASN A 217 38.91 -0.28 -31.38
N THR A 218 38.33 0.78 -31.96
CA THR A 218 39.04 2.00 -32.36
C THR A 218 38.46 3.20 -31.65
N GLU A 219 39.30 4.22 -31.34
CA GLU A 219 38.81 5.44 -30.68
C GLU A 219 37.68 6.12 -31.47
N ARG A 220 37.77 6.11 -32.79
CA ARG A 220 36.73 6.65 -33.65
C ARG A 220 35.38 5.92 -33.49
N ALA A 221 35.40 4.59 -33.45
CA ALA A 221 34.19 3.79 -33.30
C ALA A 221 33.61 3.93 -31.89
N LYS A 222 34.44 3.95 -30.84
CA LYS A 222 34.01 4.20 -29.45
C LYS A 222 33.34 5.57 -29.31
N LEU A 223 33.98 6.63 -29.80
CA LEU A 223 33.41 7.97 -29.75
C LEU A 223 32.10 8.07 -30.54
N ALA A 224 32.01 7.45 -31.70
CA ALA A 224 30.77 7.42 -32.48
C ALA A 224 29.64 6.68 -31.73
N PHE A 225 29.97 5.59 -31.03
CA PHE A 225 29.03 4.86 -30.18
C PHE A 225 28.54 5.71 -29.01
N LEU A 226 29.44 6.29 -28.21
CA LEU A 226 29.12 7.08 -27.04
C LEU A 226 28.30 8.34 -27.38
N ARG A 227 28.56 8.96 -28.53
CA ARG A 227 27.87 10.16 -29.00
C ARG A 227 26.36 9.97 -29.19
N LYS A 228 25.91 8.75 -29.50
CA LYS A 228 24.49 8.41 -29.62
C LYS A 228 23.75 8.59 -28.30
N TYR A 229 24.43 8.32 -27.20
CA TYR A 229 23.87 8.38 -25.84
C TYR A 229 24.04 9.75 -25.19
N GLU A 230 25.08 10.49 -25.58
CA GLU A 230 25.31 11.85 -25.12
C GLU A 230 24.13 12.78 -25.45
N TYR A 231 23.49 12.59 -26.58
CA TYR A 231 22.36 13.39 -27.02
C TYR A 231 21.00 12.70 -26.86
N ALA A 232 20.92 11.57 -26.21
CA ALA A 232 19.67 10.82 -26.04
C ALA A 232 18.60 11.62 -25.28
N ASN A 233 18.96 12.25 -24.18
CA ASN A 233 18.07 13.04 -23.32
C ASN A 233 16.72 12.35 -23.07
N THR A 234 16.77 11.04 -22.81
CA THR A 234 15.55 10.23 -22.64
C THR A 234 14.65 10.84 -21.59
N ASP A 235 13.41 11.05 -21.97
CA ASP A 235 12.37 11.49 -21.06
C ASP A 235 11.61 10.25 -20.54
N TRP A 236 12.11 9.69 -19.42
CA TRP A 236 11.50 8.52 -18.81
C TRP A 236 10.10 8.79 -18.29
N PHE A 237 9.78 10.05 -17.90
CA PHE A 237 8.42 10.39 -17.52
C PHE A 237 7.46 10.27 -18.70
N LYS A 238 7.80 10.79 -19.88
CA LYS A 238 6.98 10.60 -21.08
C LYS A 238 6.89 9.16 -21.56
N THR A 239 7.94 8.37 -21.28
CA THR A 239 7.98 6.95 -21.66
C THR A 239 7.09 6.09 -20.76
N LEU A 240 7.04 6.39 -19.44
CA LEU A 240 6.43 5.54 -18.43
C LEU A 240 5.09 6.05 -17.89
N PHE A 241 4.75 7.31 -18.17
CA PHE A 241 3.53 7.93 -17.69
C PHE A 241 2.66 8.44 -18.84
N ARG A 242 1.37 8.54 -18.56
CA ARG A 242 0.37 9.09 -19.48
C ARG A 242 -0.58 10.01 -18.73
N PRO A 243 -1.19 10.99 -19.40
CA PRO A 243 -2.32 11.69 -18.79
C PRO A 243 -3.37 10.68 -18.37
N SER A 244 -3.77 10.71 -17.10
CA SER A 244 -4.72 9.74 -16.55
C SER A 244 -5.95 10.46 -16.05
N LEU A 245 -7.13 10.04 -16.54
CA LEU A 245 -8.44 10.50 -16.06
C LEU A 245 -8.96 9.45 -15.07
N THR A 246 -8.98 9.78 -13.80
CA THR A 246 -9.64 8.95 -12.78
C THR A 246 -11.10 9.36 -12.64
N GLN A 247 -11.98 8.38 -12.44
CA GLN A 247 -13.42 8.61 -12.30
C GLN A 247 -13.93 7.90 -11.06
N ASN A 248 -14.74 8.62 -10.26
CA ASN A 248 -15.41 8.10 -9.09
C ASN A 248 -16.91 8.41 -9.20
N HIS A 249 -17.68 7.40 -9.54
CA HIS A 249 -19.14 7.46 -9.64
C HIS A 249 -19.75 7.01 -8.33
N THR A 250 -20.62 7.80 -7.73
CA THR A 250 -21.38 7.41 -6.53
C THR A 250 -22.86 7.70 -6.72
N VAL A 251 -23.67 6.67 -6.63
CA VAL A 251 -25.12 6.80 -6.55
C VAL A 251 -25.52 6.60 -5.10
N SER A 252 -26.30 7.50 -4.53
CA SER A 252 -26.77 7.37 -3.16
C SER A 252 -28.27 7.69 -3.02
N LEU A 253 -28.90 6.99 -2.10
CA LEU A 253 -30.29 7.12 -1.74
C LEU A 253 -30.38 7.51 -0.26
N SER A 254 -31.13 8.54 0.07
CA SER A 254 -31.35 8.96 1.46
C SER A 254 -32.77 9.39 1.67
N GLY A 255 -33.38 8.90 2.75
CA GLY A 255 -34.77 9.26 3.12
C GLY A 255 -35.17 8.62 4.42
N GLY A 256 -36.43 8.87 4.83
CA GLY A 256 -36.98 8.24 6.02
C GLY A 256 -38.40 8.71 6.37
N SER A 257 -39.09 7.86 7.11
CA SER A 257 -40.36 8.14 7.74
C SER A 257 -40.16 8.73 9.15
N GLU A 258 -41.25 8.87 9.88
CA GLU A 258 -41.21 9.27 11.29
C GLU A 258 -40.36 8.31 12.14
N ASN A 259 -40.50 7.01 11.90
CA ASN A 259 -39.91 5.95 12.71
C ASN A 259 -38.70 5.28 12.06
N SER A 260 -38.31 5.68 10.85
CA SER A 260 -37.19 5.07 10.13
C SER A 260 -36.35 6.09 9.37
N SER A 261 -35.08 5.77 9.17
CA SER A 261 -34.24 6.50 8.24
C SER A 261 -33.25 5.54 7.58
N THR A 262 -33.04 5.72 6.29
CA THR A 262 -32.14 4.87 5.50
C THR A 262 -31.26 5.71 4.61
N TYR A 263 -30.00 5.34 4.57
CA TYR A 263 -29.03 5.78 3.58
C TYR A 263 -28.46 4.55 2.89
N GLY A 264 -28.38 4.60 1.58
CA GLY A 264 -27.72 3.56 0.79
C GLY A 264 -26.86 4.20 -0.29
N SER A 265 -25.72 3.60 -0.62
CA SER A 265 -24.86 4.05 -1.69
C SER A 265 -24.23 2.89 -2.45
N LEU A 266 -23.94 3.13 -3.73
CA LEU A 266 -23.10 2.31 -4.59
C LEU A 266 -22.07 3.21 -5.22
N GLY A 267 -20.79 2.84 -5.09
CA GLY A 267 -19.66 3.55 -5.64
C GLY A 267 -18.90 2.70 -6.65
N PHE A 268 -18.45 3.32 -7.73
CA PHE A 268 -17.60 2.72 -8.72
C PHE A 268 -16.44 3.64 -9.03
N TYR A 269 -15.21 3.21 -8.70
CA TYR A 269 -13.98 3.95 -8.94
C TYR A 269 -13.12 3.26 -10.00
N VAL A 270 -12.66 4.05 -10.96
CA VAL A 270 -11.76 3.63 -12.03
C VAL A 270 -10.55 4.54 -12.08
N ASP A 271 -9.37 3.96 -11.98
CA ASP A 271 -8.09 4.60 -12.28
C ASP A 271 -7.40 3.78 -13.37
N PRO A 272 -7.33 4.26 -14.62
CA PRO A 272 -6.67 3.54 -15.70
C PRO A 272 -5.15 3.48 -15.54
N GLY A 273 -4.62 4.14 -14.50
CA GLY A 273 -3.20 4.22 -14.17
C GLY A 273 -2.53 5.47 -14.72
N TRP A 274 -1.83 6.16 -13.81
CA TRP A 274 -0.95 7.27 -14.16
C TRP A 274 0.34 6.74 -14.82
N SER A 275 0.93 5.69 -14.27
CA SER A 275 1.95 4.93 -14.97
C SER A 275 1.31 3.88 -15.90
N ILE A 276 2.06 3.44 -16.90
CA ILE A 276 1.61 2.41 -17.84
C ILE A 276 1.41 1.04 -17.18
N ALA A 277 1.97 0.85 -15.99
CA ALA A 277 1.94 -0.41 -15.23
C ALA A 277 0.86 -0.46 -14.15
N ASP A 278 0.19 0.64 -13.87
CA ASP A 278 -0.83 0.73 -12.82
C ASP A 278 -2.24 0.71 -13.40
N ARG A 279 -3.16 0.07 -12.69
CA ARG A 279 -4.61 0.13 -12.97
C ARG A 279 -5.39 -0.29 -11.74
N VAL A 280 -6.48 0.42 -11.44
CA VAL A 280 -7.35 0.11 -10.29
C VAL A 280 -8.82 0.18 -10.68
N HIS A 281 -9.57 -0.81 -10.21
CA HIS A 281 -11.03 -0.81 -10.19
C HIS A 281 -11.51 -1.11 -8.78
N ARG A 282 -12.46 -0.33 -8.27
CA ARG A 282 -13.06 -0.57 -6.96
C ARG A 282 -14.56 -0.37 -7.01
N VAL A 283 -15.32 -1.32 -6.48
CA VAL A 283 -16.76 -1.23 -6.26
C VAL A 283 -17.01 -1.18 -4.76
N THR A 284 -17.85 -0.27 -4.31
CA THR A 284 -18.25 -0.16 -2.90
C THR A 284 -19.76 -0.12 -2.77
N GLY A 285 -20.28 -0.71 -1.71
CA GLY A 285 -21.68 -0.63 -1.33
C GLY A 285 -21.82 -0.33 0.15
N ASN A 286 -22.78 0.51 0.51
CA ASN A 286 -23.07 0.86 1.89
C ASN A 286 -24.59 1.00 2.08
N ILE A 287 -25.12 0.40 3.14
CA ILE A 287 -26.51 0.57 3.58
C ILE A 287 -26.51 0.80 5.08
N LYS A 288 -27.07 1.92 5.52
CA LYS A 288 -27.22 2.28 6.93
C LYS A 288 -28.67 2.66 7.20
N SER A 289 -29.34 1.87 8.03
CA SER A 289 -30.76 2.06 8.38
C SER A 289 -30.94 2.15 9.88
N SER A 290 -31.88 2.96 10.32
CA SER A 290 -32.25 3.11 11.72
C SER A 290 -33.78 3.07 11.84
N TYR A 291 -34.27 2.29 12.80
CA TYR A 291 -35.70 2.06 13.04
C TYR A 291 -36.03 2.30 14.52
N ASP A 292 -37.04 3.09 14.81
CA ASP A 292 -37.67 3.17 16.14
C ASP A 292 -38.76 2.10 16.20
N LEU A 293 -38.43 0.94 16.79
CA LEU A 293 -39.39 -0.15 16.97
C LEU A 293 -40.47 0.21 17.97
N SER A 294 -40.17 1.07 18.92
CA SER A 294 -41.08 1.67 19.88
C SER A 294 -40.51 2.97 20.45
N SER A 295 -41.25 3.67 21.29
CA SER A 295 -40.73 4.85 22.00
C SER A 295 -39.52 4.56 22.92
N LYS A 296 -39.31 3.26 23.22
CA LYS A 296 -38.20 2.80 24.09
C LYS A 296 -37.09 2.08 23.36
N VAL A 297 -37.30 1.52 22.17
CA VAL A 297 -36.37 0.65 21.47
C VAL A 297 -36.04 1.21 20.10
N LYS A 298 -34.77 1.46 19.86
CA LYS A 298 -34.23 1.86 18.57
C LYS A 298 -33.23 0.79 18.08
N LEU A 299 -33.33 0.41 16.81
CA LEU A 299 -32.47 -0.55 16.13
C LEU A 299 -31.74 0.14 14.98
N GLY A 300 -30.43 -0.08 14.87
CA GLY A 300 -29.61 0.32 13.73
C GLY A 300 -29.02 -0.90 13.02
N ILE A 301 -28.91 -0.82 11.71
CA ILE A 301 -28.28 -1.84 10.86
C ILE A 301 -27.34 -1.14 9.90
N LEU A 302 -26.13 -1.66 9.77
CA LEU A 302 -25.15 -1.21 8.80
C LEU A 302 -24.60 -2.43 8.05
N ALA A 303 -24.60 -2.36 6.72
CA ALA A 303 -23.92 -3.30 5.85
C ALA A 303 -23.02 -2.54 4.88
N GLN A 304 -21.75 -2.90 4.83
CA GLN A 304 -20.75 -2.31 3.96
C GLN A 304 -20.03 -3.41 3.18
N GLY A 305 -19.65 -3.13 1.94
CA GLY A 305 -18.88 -4.04 1.10
C GLY A 305 -17.95 -3.29 0.16
N SER A 306 -16.81 -3.88 -0.14
CA SER A 306 -15.84 -3.36 -1.10
C SER A 306 -15.17 -4.50 -1.85
N LEU A 307 -15.06 -4.33 -3.17
CA LEU A 307 -14.29 -5.17 -4.07
C LEU A 307 -13.26 -4.30 -4.76
N ARG A 308 -11.99 -4.68 -4.69
CA ARG A 308 -10.91 -3.99 -5.38
C ARG A 308 -10.10 -4.98 -6.20
N ALA A 309 -9.84 -4.62 -7.46
CA ALA A 309 -8.89 -5.27 -8.34
C ALA A 309 -7.88 -4.23 -8.81
N GLN A 310 -6.60 -4.53 -8.67
CA GLN A 310 -5.52 -3.61 -8.96
C GLN A 310 -4.37 -4.35 -9.63
N LYS A 311 -3.79 -3.74 -10.67
CA LYS A 311 -2.50 -4.13 -11.21
C LYS A 311 -1.44 -3.11 -10.80
N ALA A 312 -0.26 -3.58 -10.42
CA ALA A 312 0.86 -2.75 -10.00
C ALA A 312 2.19 -3.31 -10.53
N PRO A 313 3.25 -2.49 -10.65
CA PRO A 313 4.58 -2.98 -11.01
C PRO A 313 5.07 -3.99 -9.98
N GLY A 314 5.73 -5.05 -10.44
CA GLY A 314 6.40 -6.01 -9.58
C GLY A 314 7.57 -5.32 -8.85
N THR A 315 7.71 -5.58 -7.55
CA THR A 315 8.87 -5.17 -6.77
C THR A 315 9.34 -6.37 -5.97
N TYR A 316 10.59 -6.70 -6.10
CA TYR A 316 11.19 -7.86 -5.46
C TYR A 316 12.40 -7.43 -4.62
N ASN A 317 12.57 -8.07 -3.47
CA ASN A 317 13.63 -7.83 -2.49
C ASN A 317 13.85 -6.34 -2.14
N ARG A 318 13.33 -5.96 -0.98
CA ARG A 318 13.65 -4.70 -0.32
C ARG A 318 14.38 -5.01 0.96
N THR A 319 15.59 -4.51 1.06
CA THR A 319 16.36 -4.53 2.32
C THR A 319 16.42 -3.13 2.88
N SER A 320 16.14 -2.99 4.18
CA SER A 320 16.41 -1.74 4.88
C SER A 320 17.86 -1.75 5.37
N ASN A 321 18.54 -0.63 5.22
CA ASN A 321 19.83 -0.43 5.82
C ASN A 321 19.65 0.44 7.09
N PRO A 322 19.73 -0.14 8.28
CA PRO A 322 19.48 0.59 9.52
C PRO A 322 20.57 1.64 9.82
N VAL A 323 21.73 1.54 9.16
CA VAL A 323 22.86 2.47 9.40
C VAL A 323 22.64 3.81 8.73
N ASN A 324 22.16 3.82 7.49
CA ASN A 324 21.95 5.06 6.72
C ASN A 324 20.48 5.41 6.51
N GLY A 325 19.56 4.59 7.02
CA GLY A 325 18.11 4.75 6.84
C GLY A 325 17.64 4.54 5.39
N GLY A 326 18.52 4.05 4.52
CA GLY A 326 18.22 3.80 3.11
C GLY A 326 17.55 2.45 2.89
N TYR A 327 16.83 2.34 1.80
CA TYR A 327 16.25 1.09 1.33
C TYR A 327 16.90 0.70 0.02
N GLU A 328 17.52 -0.48 0.00
CA GLU A 328 18.03 -1.07 -1.24
C GLU A 328 16.96 -1.97 -1.85
N ARG A 329 16.79 -1.83 -3.15
CA ARG A 329 15.84 -2.61 -3.96
C ARG A 329 16.61 -3.22 -5.11
N ASP A 330 16.77 -4.52 -5.09
CA ASP A 330 17.51 -5.22 -6.15
C ASP A 330 16.79 -5.12 -7.50
N PHE A 331 15.45 -5.15 -7.47
CA PHE A 331 14.62 -5.14 -8.66
C PHE A 331 13.53 -4.07 -8.55
N ASP A 332 13.94 -2.81 -8.35
CA ASP A 332 12.99 -1.69 -8.31
C ASP A 332 12.61 -1.27 -9.73
N ILE A 333 11.40 -1.67 -10.13
CA ILE A 333 10.80 -1.30 -11.39
C ILE A 333 9.63 -0.34 -11.22
N ASN A 334 9.51 0.31 -10.05
CA ASN A 334 8.53 1.38 -9.88
C ASN A 334 8.79 2.49 -10.90
N PRO A 335 7.84 2.84 -11.78
CA PRO A 335 8.07 3.78 -12.87
C PRO A 335 8.57 5.15 -12.42
N PHE A 336 8.09 5.64 -11.27
CA PHE A 336 8.50 6.95 -10.76
C PHE A 336 9.93 6.93 -10.22
N SER A 337 10.27 5.92 -9.43
CA SER A 337 11.62 5.69 -8.94
C SER A 337 12.60 5.46 -10.10
N TYR A 338 12.18 4.68 -11.10
CA TYR A 338 12.99 4.43 -12.28
C TYR A 338 13.28 5.72 -13.07
N ALA A 339 12.27 6.55 -13.30
CA ALA A 339 12.44 7.82 -14.01
C ALA A 339 13.39 8.79 -13.29
N LEU A 340 13.38 8.80 -11.94
CA LEU A 340 14.25 9.65 -11.14
C LEU A 340 15.70 9.14 -11.07
N ASN A 341 15.90 7.82 -11.01
CA ASN A 341 17.19 7.22 -10.68
C ASN A 341 17.93 6.62 -11.88
N THR A 342 17.26 6.51 -13.03
CA THR A 342 17.88 5.95 -14.23
C THR A 342 18.47 7.06 -15.10
N SER A 343 19.70 6.84 -15.57
CA SER A 343 20.38 7.79 -16.44
C SER A 343 19.57 8.08 -17.71
N ARG A 344 19.47 9.35 -18.04
CA ARG A 344 18.82 9.82 -19.26
C ARG A 344 19.65 9.56 -20.53
N THR A 345 20.85 9.01 -20.37
CA THR A 345 21.68 8.53 -21.48
C THR A 345 21.14 7.22 -22.05
N LEU A 346 20.54 6.36 -21.23
CA LEU A 346 19.94 5.10 -21.66
C LEU A 346 18.66 5.36 -22.48
N ARG A 347 18.39 4.48 -23.43
CA ARG A 347 17.27 4.61 -24.37
C ARG A 347 16.30 3.44 -24.26
N PRO A 348 14.99 3.63 -24.37
CA PRO A 348 14.03 2.52 -24.38
C PRO A 348 14.07 1.73 -25.70
N TYR A 349 14.47 2.37 -26.80
CA TYR A 349 14.51 1.80 -28.15
C TYR A 349 15.83 2.10 -28.84
N ASP A 350 16.29 1.18 -29.67
CA ASP A 350 17.39 1.39 -30.60
C ASP A 350 16.97 2.26 -31.81
N GLU A 351 17.90 2.46 -32.74
CA GLU A 351 17.67 3.26 -33.95
C GLU A 351 16.67 2.60 -34.93
N ASN A 352 16.42 1.30 -34.79
CA ASN A 352 15.48 0.53 -35.60
C ASN A 352 14.09 0.41 -34.94
N GLY A 353 13.90 0.97 -33.75
CA GLY A 353 12.67 0.87 -33.00
C GLY A 353 12.52 -0.41 -32.16
N ASN A 354 13.55 -1.24 -32.07
CA ASN A 354 13.56 -2.39 -31.19
C ASN A 354 13.89 -1.97 -29.75
N LEU A 355 13.44 -2.75 -28.77
CA LEU A 355 13.80 -2.50 -27.39
C LEU A 355 15.32 -2.56 -27.21
N GLU A 356 15.89 -1.51 -26.61
CA GLU A 356 17.30 -1.46 -26.30
C GLU A 356 17.55 -1.92 -24.87
N TYR A 357 18.44 -2.90 -24.70
CA TYR A 357 18.74 -3.50 -23.40
C TYR A 357 20.10 -3.02 -22.89
N TYR A 358 20.14 -2.72 -21.62
CA TYR A 358 21.40 -2.59 -20.86
C TYR A 358 21.47 -3.67 -19.80
N ARG A 359 22.62 -3.89 -19.18
CA ARG A 359 22.75 -4.90 -18.14
C ARG A 359 22.40 -4.33 -16.78
N TYR A 360 21.54 -5.01 -16.06
CA TYR A 360 21.14 -4.68 -14.70
C TYR A 360 20.92 -5.98 -13.91
N ASN A 361 21.43 -6.06 -12.68
CA ASN A 361 21.35 -7.27 -11.86
C ASN A 361 21.72 -8.54 -12.63
N TYR A 362 22.90 -8.54 -13.26
CA TYR A 362 23.48 -9.67 -14.01
C TYR A 362 22.74 -10.05 -15.31
N ALA A 363 21.64 -9.43 -15.67
CA ALA A 363 20.82 -9.79 -16.81
C ALA A 363 20.43 -8.58 -17.69
N PRO A 364 19.98 -8.81 -18.94
CA PRO A 364 19.44 -7.75 -19.79
C PRO A 364 18.22 -7.09 -19.15
N MET A 365 18.16 -5.75 -19.21
CA MET A 365 17.10 -4.91 -18.66
C MET A 365 16.62 -3.91 -19.69
N ASN A 366 15.32 -3.85 -19.88
CA ASN A 366 14.59 -2.75 -20.50
C ASN A 366 13.31 -2.58 -19.69
N ILE A 367 13.05 -1.38 -19.21
CA ILE A 367 11.92 -1.14 -18.30
C ILE A 367 10.56 -1.48 -18.90
N LEU A 368 10.36 -1.20 -20.20
CA LEU A 368 9.09 -1.51 -20.87
C LEU A 368 8.87 -3.03 -20.97
N HIS A 369 9.93 -3.75 -21.27
CA HIS A 369 9.92 -5.21 -21.27
C HIS A 369 9.68 -5.77 -19.86
N GLU A 370 10.35 -5.21 -18.87
CA GLU A 370 10.24 -5.67 -17.48
C GLU A 370 8.82 -5.45 -16.94
N LEU A 371 8.23 -4.28 -17.13
CA LEU A 371 6.86 -4.00 -16.69
C LEU A 371 5.79 -4.92 -17.31
N ALA A 372 6.07 -5.48 -18.50
CA ALA A 372 5.20 -6.46 -19.14
C ALA A 372 5.39 -7.89 -18.59
N ASN A 373 6.57 -8.19 -18.00
CA ASN A 373 6.97 -9.51 -17.56
C ASN A 373 7.11 -9.67 -16.04
N ASN A 374 6.98 -8.58 -15.28
CA ASN A 374 7.12 -8.54 -13.84
C ASN A 374 6.08 -7.57 -13.26
N TYR A 375 4.98 -8.10 -12.76
CA TYR A 375 3.84 -7.33 -12.28
C TYR A 375 3.10 -8.03 -11.15
N MET A 376 2.30 -7.27 -10.41
CA MET A 376 1.45 -7.76 -9.33
C MET A 376 -0.02 -7.52 -9.66
N ASP A 377 -0.84 -8.54 -9.41
CA ASP A 377 -2.29 -8.44 -9.37
C ASP A 377 -2.74 -8.51 -7.90
N VAL A 378 -3.38 -7.44 -7.44
CA VAL A 378 -3.82 -7.28 -6.05
C VAL A 378 -5.34 -7.25 -6.02
N ASN A 379 -5.94 -8.23 -5.36
CA ASN A 379 -7.38 -8.33 -5.20
C ASN A 379 -7.75 -8.23 -3.72
N MET A 380 -8.85 -7.55 -3.41
CA MET A 380 -9.34 -7.42 -2.05
C MET A 380 -10.87 -7.44 -2.03
N LEU A 381 -11.42 -8.31 -1.18
CA LEU A 381 -12.82 -8.37 -0.82
C LEU A 381 -12.94 -8.01 0.66
N GLU A 382 -13.80 -7.06 0.96
CA GLU A 382 -14.17 -6.70 2.33
C GLU A 382 -15.69 -6.62 2.47
N TYR A 383 -16.20 -7.15 3.57
CA TYR A 383 -17.56 -6.85 4.01
C TYR A 383 -17.64 -6.69 5.52
N LYS A 384 -18.54 -5.81 5.96
CA LYS A 384 -18.85 -5.53 7.36
C LYS A 384 -20.36 -5.51 7.55
N LEU A 385 -20.81 -6.24 8.55
CA LEU A 385 -22.18 -6.22 9.03
C LEU A 385 -22.18 -5.73 10.47
N GLN A 386 -23.05 -4.79 10.81
CA GLN A 386 -23.15 -4.25 12.15
C GLN A 386 -24.62 -4.03 12.52
N GLY A 387 -24.93 -4.39 13.75
CA GLY A 387 -26.22 -4.07 14.39
C GLY A 387 -25.99 -3.27 15.66
N ASP A 388 -26.78 -2.24 15.87
CA ASP A 388 -26.82 -1.48 17.11
C ASP A 388 -28.25 -1.39 17.64
N MET A 389 -28.39 -1.39 18.97
CA MET A 389 -29.66 -1.31 19.65
C MET A 389 -29.56 -0.38 20.86
N GLU A 390 -30.46 0.60 20.94
CA GLU A 390 -30.65 1.44 22.12
C GLU A 390 -31.99 1.08 22.79
N ILE A 391 -31.95 0.79 24.10
CA ILE A 391 -33.14 0.54 24.91
C ILE A 391 -33.20 1.54 26.06
N LYS A 392 -34.28 2.33 26.17
CA LYS A 392 -34.56 3.19 27.31
C LYS A 392 -35.20 2.34 28.42
N LEU A 393 -34.37 1.95 29.41
CA LEU A 393 -34.82 1.08 30.51
C LEU A 393 -35.67 1.82 31.55
N ALA A 394 -35.24 3.06 31.88
CA ALA A 394 -35.93 3.93 32.83
C ALA A 394 -35.66 5.40 32.50
N LYS A 395 -36.23 6.32 33.26
CA LYS A 395 -35.95 7.76 33.12
C LYS A 395 -34.46 8.02 33.40
N GLY A 396 -33.76 8.47 32.38
CA GLY A 396 -32.32 8.74 32.45
C GLY A 396 -31.43 7.51 32.31
N LEU A 397 -31.94 6.26 32.23
CA LEU A 397 -31.18 5.04 32.08
C LEU A 397 -31.37 4.41 30.70
N LYS A 398 -30.29 4.23 29.95
CA LYS A 398 -30.26 3.61 28.64
C LYS A 398 -29.31 2.43 28.62
N TYR A 399 -29.67 1.40 27.87
CA TYR A 399 -28.77 0.32 27.49
C TYR A 399 -28.49 0.43 25.98
N ASN A 400 -27.23 0.34 25.62
CA ASN A 400 -26.74 0.36 24.25
C ASN A 400 -25.99 -0.93 23.96
N PHE A 401 -26.36 -1.59 22.88
CA PHE A 401 -25.66 -2.76 22.33
C PHE A 401 -25.12 -2.41 20.94
N LEU A 402 -23.92 -2.85 20.64
CA LEU A 402 -23.32 -2.81 19.29
C LEU A 402 -22.65 -4.14 19.04
N GLY A 403 -23.01 -4.79 17.93
CA GLY A 403 -22.36 -5.99 17.41
C GLY A 403 -21.89 -5.78 15.99
N SER A 404 -20.64 -6.14 15.68
CA SER A 404 -20.07 -6.01 14.34
C SER A 404 -19.28 -7.27 13.96
N LEU A 405 -19.49 -7.71 12.73
CA LEU A 405 -18.72 -8.74 12.04
C LEU A 405 -18.03 -8.10 10.84
N ARG A 406 -16.71 -8.31 10.71
CA ARG A 406 -15.95 -7.88 9.54
C ARG A 406 -15.12 -9.03 9.00
N HIS A 407 -15.14 -9.19 7.70
CA HIS A 407 -14.30 -10.16 6.99
C HIS A 407 -13.57 -9.44 5.85
N VAL A 408 -12.28 -9.72 5.74
CA VAL A 408 -11.44 -9.22 4.65
C VAL A 408 -10.63 -10.38 4.10
N LYS A 409 -10.66 -10.54 2.79
CA LYS A 409 -9.78 -11.44 2.06
C LYS A 409 -8.98 -10.61 1.05
N SER A 410 -7.66 -10.74 1.07
CA SER A 410 -6.78 -10.14 0.06
C SER A 410 -5.85 -11.18 -0.54
N SER A 411 -5.56 -11.03 -1.83
CA SER A 411 -4.54 -11.77 -2.54
C SER A 411 -3.60 -10.81 -3.27
N ASN A 412 -2.32 -11.13 -3.24
CA ASN A 412 -1.30 -10.47 -4.03
C ASN A 412 -0.56 -11.53 -4.83
N GLU A 413 -0.78 -11.54 -6.14
CA GLU A 413 -0.19 -12.45 -7.09
C GLU A 413 0.92 -11.72 -7.84
N HIS A 414 2.19 -12.09 -7.58
CA HIS A 414 3.34 -11.52 -8.24
C HIS A 414 3.83 -12.46 -9.33
N THR A 415 3.67 -12.04 -10.57
CA THR A 415 4.09 -12.77 -11.77
C THR A 415 5.44 -12.23 -12.24
N MET A 416 6.43 -13.11 -12.33
CA MET A 416 7.75 -12.85 -12.89
C MET A 416 8.00 -13.91 -13.95
N THR A 417 7.76 -13.58 -15.22
CA THR A 417 7.87 -14.54 -16.33
C THR A 417 9.34 -14.92 -16.59
N GLU A 418 9.55 -15.95 -17.38
CA GLU A 418 10.90 -16.38 -17.80
C GLU A 418 11.72 -15.28 -18.49
N LYS A 419 11.04 -14.25 -19.03
CA LYS A 419 11.63 -13.14 -19.77
C LYS A 419 12.02 -11.97 -18.88
N SER A 420 11.63 -11.99 -17.58
CA SER A 420 11.93 -10.90 -16.66
C SER A 420 13.42 -10.84 -16.30
N ASN A 421 13.90 -9.64 -15.97
CA ASN A 421 15.28 -9.41 -15.56
C ASN A 421 15.66 -10.23 -14.31
N ILE A 422 14.74 -10.35 -13.34
CA ILE A 422 14.97 -11.15 -12.14
C ILE A 422 15.23 -12.62 -12.46
N VAL A 423 14.42 -13.24 -13.34
CA VAL A 423 14.62 -14.63 -13.74
C VAL A 423 15.92 -14.77 -14.53
N GLY A 424 16.25 -13.78 -15.36
CA GLY A 424 17.55 -13.69 -16.02
C GLY A 424 18.70 -13.66 -15.03
N ALA A 425 18.58 -12.91 -13.93
CA ALA A 425 19.60 -12.86 -12.88
C ALA A 425 19.81 -14.22 -12.18
N TYR A 426 18.75 -14.98 -11.92
CA TYR A 426 18.85 -16.35 -11.38
C TYR A 426 19.53 -17.34 -12.32
N ARG A 427 19.74 -16.99 -13.60
CA ARG A 427 20.37 -17.82 -14.63
C ARG A 427 21.72 -17.32 -15.08
N ALA A 428 22.11 -16.11 -14.65
CA ALA A 428 23.34 -15.47 -15.12
C ALA A 428 24.59 -16.14 -14.55
N ASN A 429 25.23 -16.97 -15.37
CA ASN A 429 26.48 -17.70 -15.06
C ASN A 429 27.45 -17.73 -16.26
N GLU A 430 27.38 -16.72 -17.13
CA GLU A 430 28.10 -16.66 -18.42
C GLU A 430 29.63 -16.82 -18.27
N THR A 431 30.19 -16.35 -17.17
CA THR A 431 31.60 -16.50 -16.83
C THR A 431 31.77 -16.84 -15.35
N THR A 432 32.95 -17.41 -14.98
CA THR A 432 33.30 -17.68 -13.57
C THR A 432 33.25 -16.43 -12.71
N ILE A 433 33.62 -15.27 -13.25
CA ILE A 433 33.56 -13.98 -12.54
C ILE A 433 32.12 -13.62 -12.26
N VAL A 434 31.23 -13.71 -13.24
CA VAL A 434 29.80 -13.44 -13.09
C VAL A 434 29.17 -14.43 -12.11
N ALA A 435 29.47 -15.74 -12.28
CA ALA A 435 28.91 -16.78 -11.42
C ALA A 435 29.31 -16.59 -9.95
N ASN A 436 30.59 -16.30 -9.67
CA ASN A 436 31.08 -16.09 -8.30
C ASN A 436 30.52 -14.80 -7.65
N ALA A 437 30.27 -13.77 -8.45
CA ALA A 437 29.73 -12.50 -7.97
C ALA A 437 28.18 -12.53 -7.82
N ASN A 438 27.50 -13.47 -8.49
CA ASN A 438 26.04 -13.50 -8.55
C ASN A 438 25.42 -14.17 -7.30
N PRO A 439 24.75 -13.44 -6.40
CA PRO A 439 24.16 -13.99 -5.19
C PRO A 439 22.90 -14.82 -5.47
N PHE A 440 22.33 -14.73 -6.68
CA PHE A 440 21.09 -15.47 -7.04
C PHE A 440 21.38 -16.91 -7.44
N LEU A 441 22.63 -17.29 -7.67
CA LEU A 441 23.01 -18.67 -7.94
C LEU A 441 23.13 -19.47 -6.64
N PHE A 442 22.99 -20.79 -6.78
CA PHE A 442 23.19 -21.74 -5.69
C PHE A 442 24.67 -21.99 -5.46
N LYS A 443 25.15 -21.78 -4.22
CA LYS A 443 26.47 -22.16 -3.75
C LYS A 443 26.32 -23.40 -2.90
N ASP A 444 27.01 -24.49 -3.29
CA ASP A 444 26.98 -25.74 -2.56
C ASP A 444 27.77 -25.59 -1.23
N PRO A 445 27.13 -25.72 -0.06
CA PRO A 445 27.84 -25.61 1.21
C PRO A 445 28.80 -26.77 1.48
N GLU A 446 28.59 -27.92 0.85
CA GLU A 446 29.48 -29.08 0.98
C GLU A 446 30.72 -28.95 0.08
N ASN A 447 30.61 -28.15 -0.99
CA ASN A 447 31.67 -27.90 -1.96
C ASN A 447 31.84 -26.41 -2.26
N PRO A 448 32.31 -25.60 -1.32
CA PRO A 448 32.36 -24.14 -1.42
C PRO A 448 33.24 -23.60 -2.55
N ASP A 449 34.18 -24.41 -3.03
CA ASP A 449 35.10 -24.07 -4.13
C ASP A 449 34.50 -24.33 -5.51
N MET A 450 33.33 -24.98 -5.59
CA MET A 450 32.64 -25.16 -6.86
C MET A 450 32.06 -23.84 -7.38
N ILE A 451 32.09 -23.70 -8.71
CA ILE A 451 31.42 -22.57 -9.38
C ILE A 451 29.91 -22.61 -9.05
N PRO A 452 29.34 -21.50 -8.61
CA PRO A 452 27.92 -21.42 -8.30
C PRO A 452 27.03 -21.88 -9.48
N GLN A 453 25.98 -22.61 -9.17
CA GLN A 453 25.12 -23.25 -10.16
C GLN A 453 23.78 -22.52 -10.32
N VAL A 454 23.21 -22.63 -11.51
CA VAL A 454 21.85 -22.14 -11.78
C VAL A 454 20.83 -22.95 -10.97
N ALA A 455 20.10 -22.27 -10.09
CA ALA A 455 19.05 -22.89 -9.29
C ALA A 455 17.67 -22.82 -9.98
N LEU A 456 17.49 -21.95 -10.98
CA LEU A 456 16.24 -21.75 -11.72
C LEU A 456 16.44 -22.00 -13.23
N PRO A 457 16.69 -23.24 -13.68
CA PRO A 457 17.05 -23.51 -15.07
C PRO A 457 15.89 -23.26 -16.05
N ASN A 458 14.64 -23.47 -15.62
CA ASN A 458 13.44 -23.31 -16.45
C ASN A 458 12.33 -22.62 -15.68
N GLY A 459 11.36 -22.04 -16.41
CA GLY A 459 10.19 -21.37 -15.86
C GLY A 459 10.51 -20.02 -15.23
N GLY A 460 9.48 -19.31 -14.85
CA GLY A 460 9.57 -18.05 -14.12
C GLY A 460 9.35 -18.26 -12.62
N ILE A 461 8.95 -17.19 -11.94
CA ILE A 461 8.61 -17.19 -10.52
C ILE A 461 7.16 -16.68 -10.37
N TYR A 462 6.33 -17.45 -9.69
CA TYR A 462 4.99 -17.04 -9.29
C TYR A 462 4.94 -16.98 -7.77
N LYS A 463 4.66 -15.81 -7.23
CA LYS A 463 4.51 -15.61 -5.78
C LYS A 463 3.08 -15.25 -5.45
N LEU A 464 2.46 -16.01 -4.56
CA LEU A 464 1.12 -15.76 -4.04
C LEU A 464 1.22 -15.42 -2.56
N THR A 465 0.64 -14.31 -2.16
CA THR A 465 0.43 -13.97 -0.75
C THR A 465 -1.05 -13.75 -0.52
N GLU A 466 -1.67 -14.57 0.32
CA GLU A 466 -3.06 -14.44 0.72
C GLU A 466 -3.16 -14.06 2.20
N ASN A 467 -4.07 -13.14 2.50
CA ASN A 467 -4.38 -12.75 3.87
C ASN A 467 -5.89 -12.79 4.07
N ASN A 468 -6.31 -13.40 5.16
CA ASN A 468 -7.69 -13.44 5.61
C ASN A 468 -7.79 -12.85 7.01
N LEU A 469 -8.77 -11.99 7.22
CA LEU A 469 -9.11 -11.45 8.53
C LEU A 469 -10.58 -11.68 8.81
N GLN A 470 -10.88 -12.21 9.99
CA GLN A 470 -12.23 -12.25 10.56
C GLN A 470 -12.20 -11.55 11.91
N SER A 471 -13.08 -10.57 12.08
CA SER A 471 -13.16 -9.79 13.31
C SER A 471 -14.60 -9.70 13.80
N TYR A 472 -14.76 -10.00 15.09
CA TYR A 472 -16.02 -9.86 15.81
C TYR A 472 -15.83 -8.84 16.93
N TYR A 473 -16.74 -7.90 17.00
CA TYR A 473 -16.72 -6.85 18.01
C TYR A 473 -18.10 -6.71 18.62
N PHE A 474 -18.18 -6.77 19.96
CA PHE A 474 -19.41 -6.58 20.71
C PHE A 474 -19.16 -5.58 21.84
N ARG A 475 -20.08 -4.64 21.98
CA ARG A 475 -20.05 -3.66 23.07
C ARG A 475 -21.41 -3.57 23.73
N ASN A 476 -21.43 -3.71 25.03
CA ASN A 476 -22.58 -3.48 25.90
C ASN A 476 -22.29 -2.24 26.73
N ALA A 477 -23.23 -1.30 26.83
CA ALA A 477 -23.04 -0.11 27.63
C ALA A 477 -24.33 0.30 28.33
N LEU A 478 -24.20 0.72 29.59
CA LEU A 478 -25.25 1.38 30.37
C LEU A 478 -24.89 2.85 30.51
N GLU A 479 -25.78 3.72 30.10
CA GLU A 479 -25.68 5.16 30.26
C GLU A 479 -26.76 5.64 31.22
N TYR A 480 -26.32 6.28 32.31
CA TYR A 480 -27.22 6.95 33.24
C TYR A 480 -26.98 8.43 33.21
N LYS A 481 -28.04 9.22 33.01
CA LYS A 481 -28.02 10.68 33.03
C LYS A 481 -29.18 11.18 33.85
N HIS A 482 -28.85 11.97 34.90
CA HIS A 482 -29.87 12.56 35.73
C HIS A 482 -29.45 13.94 36.24
N LEU A 483 -30.39 14.87 36.19
CA LEU A 483 -30.25 16.21 36.73
C LEU A 483 -31.01 16.28 38.05
N PHE A 484 -30.26 16.35 39.18
CA PHE A 484 -30.82 16.47 40.52
C PHE A 484 -30.94 17.95 40.89
N LYS A 485 -32.07 18.32 41.46
CA LYS A 485 -32.31 19.68 41.99
C LYS A 485 -31.91 20.80 41.01
N GLU A 486 -32.04 20.58 39.71
CA GLU A 486 -31.74 21.53 38.63
C GLU A 486 -30.27 21.99 38.54
N LYS A 487 -29.42 21.62 39.51
CA LYS A 487 -28.03 22.09 39.62
C LYS A 487 -27.00 20.96 39.51
N HIS A 488 -27.37 19.71 39.77
CA HIS A 488 -26.45 18.60 39.85
C HIS A 488 -26.66 17.67 38.64
N ASP A 489 -25.91 17.83 37.55
CA ASP A 489 -25.97 16.95 36.38
C ASP A 489 -24.95 15.81 36.56
N LEU A 490 -25.45 14.57 36.76
CA LEU A 490 -24.66 13.36 36.89
C LEU A 490 -24.80 12.53 35.59
N LYS A 491 -23.68 12.17 35.01
CA LYS A 491 -23.61 11.24 33.88
C LYS A 491 -22.66 10.10 34.25
N LEU A 492 -23.14 8.87 34.15
CA LEU A 492 -22.36 7.65 34.34
C LEU A 492 -22.44 6.81 33.07
N PHE A 493 -21.32 6.27 32.66
CA PHE A 493 -21.22 5.39 31.53
C PHE A 493 -20.43 4.15 31.94
N LEU A 494 -21.06 2.98 31.95
CA LEU A 494 -20.44 1.70 32.25
C LEU A 494 -20.50 0.86 30.99
N GLY A 495 -19.39 0.29 30.56
CA GLY A 495 -19.34 -0.52 29.37
C GLY A 495 -18.50 -1.78 29.51
N GLN A 496 -18.86 -2.74 28.68
CA GLN A 496 -18.12 -3.98 28.43
C GLN A 496 -17.89 -4.09 26.94
N GLU A 497 -16.70 -4.44 26.57
CA GLU A 497 -16.28 -4.69 25.19
C GLU A 497 -15.71 -6.09 25.07
N TYR A 498 -16.13 -6.82 24.04
CA TYR A 498 -15.53 -8.08 23.62
C TYR A 498 -15.07 -7.96 22.18
N ARG A 499 -13.89 -8.43 21.90
CA ARG A 499 -13.33 -8.53 20.55
C ARG A 499 -12.70 -9.87 20.32
N HIS A 500 -12.78 -10.32 19.10
CA HIS A 500 -12.12 -11.51 18.60
C HIS A 500 -11.64 -11.25 17.18
N THR A 501 -10.37 -11.46 16.91
CA THR A 501 -9.76 -11.26 15.60
C THR A 501 -8.91 -12.47 15.27
N ASP A 502 -9.26 -13.12 14.17
CA ASP A 502 -8.49 -14.20 13.57
C ASP A 502 -7.85 -13.67 12.28
N ARG A 503 -6.54 -13.89 12.12
CA ARG A 503 -5.79 -13.60 10.90
C ARG A 503 -5.10 -14.86 10.44
N ASP A 504 -5.31 -15.21 9.18
CA ASP A 504 -4.57 -16.24 8.48
C ASP A 504 -3.80 -15.59 7.34
N ASN A 505 -2.52 -15.91 7.23
CA ASN A 505 -1.70 -15.53 6.10
C ASN A 505 -1.00 -16.74 5.52
N GLN A 506 -0.88 -16.78 4.22
CA GLN A 506 -0.06 -17.77 3.55
C GLN A 506 0.71 -17.14 2.38
N THR A 507 1.95 -17.58 2.23
CA THR A 507 2.81 -17.19 1.11
C THR A 507 3.32 -18.44 0.42
N PHE A 508 3.22 -18.45 -0.90
CA PHE A 508 3.76 -19.49 -1.76
C PHE A 508 4.69 -18.86 -2.80
N ASN A 509 5.90 -19.38 -2.94
CA ASN A 509 6.88 -18.98 -3.92
C ASN A 509 7.09 -20.14 -4.89
N GLY A 510 6.40 -20.14 -6.03
CA GLY A 510 6.50 -21.15 -7.08
C GLY A 510 7.65 -20.87 -8.03
N TYR A 511 8.83 -21.33 -7.69
CA TYR A 511 9.99 -21.28 -8.58
C TYR A 511 9.89 -22.31 -9.68
N GLY A 512 10.33 -21.97 -10.89
CA GLY A 512 10.20 -22.85 -12.06
C GLY A 512 8.77 -22.91 -12.61
N TYR A 513 7.98 -21.87 -12.37
CA TYR A 513 6.59 -21.80 -12.79
C TYR A 513 6.50 -21.58 -14.30
N GLN A 514 5.83 -22.51 -15.00
CA GLN A 514 5.72 -22.50 -16.45
C GLN A 514 4.39 -21.87 -16.88
N PHE A 515 4.40 -20.59 -17.10
CA PHE A 515 3.21 -19.81 -17.45
C PHE A 515 2.57 -20.28 -18.76
N GLU A 516 3.37 -20.66 -19.75
CA GLU A 516 2.90 -21.10 -21.07
C GLU A 516 2.41 -22.56 -21.10
N ARG A 517 2.63 -23.32 -20.00
CA ARG A 517 2.28 -24.75 -19.89
C ARG A 517 1.24 -25.03 -18.80
N GLY A 518 0.27 -24.13 -18.66
CA GLY A 518 -0.85 -24.31 -17.74
C GLY A 518 -0.52 -24.05 -16.27
N GLY A 519 0.56 -23.35 -15.97
CA GLY A 519 0.84 -22.89 -14.62
C GLY A 519 1.39 -23.95 -13.67
N THR A 520 2.22 -24.86 -14.16
CA THR A 520 2.84 -25.92 -13.36
C THR A 520 4.22 -25.47 -12.88
N ALA A 521 4.52 -25.63 -11.60
CA ALA A 521 5.83 -25.34 -11.02
C ALA A 521 6.71 -26.60 -11.04
N PHE A 522 7.87 -26.52 -11.67
CA PHE A 522 8.93 -27.55 -11.61
C PHE A 522 10.12 -27.00 -10.84
N THR A 523 10.04 -27.10 -9.52
CA THR A 523 11.06 -26.56 -8.63
C THR A 523 12.31 -27.43 -8.60
N ASP A 524 13.45 -26.85 -8.91
CA ASP A 524 14.75 -27.51 -8.79
C ASP A 524 15.13 -27.62 -7.30
N TYR A 525 15.75 -28.74 -6.88
CA TYR A 525 16.13 -28.97 -5.49
C TYR A 525 17.09 -27.91 -4.95
N ARG A 526 17.93 -27.32 -5.82
CA ARG A 526 18.88 -26.26 -5.46
C ARG A 526 18.22 -24.97 -4.99
N VAL A 527 17.03 -24.65 -5.56
CA VAL A 527 16.22 -23.52 -5.04
C VAL A 527 15.76 -23.81 -3.62
N ILE A 528 15.35 -25.04 -3.32
CA ILE A 528 14.91 -25.43 -1.97
C ILE A 528 16.08 -25.35 -0.99
N GLN A 529 17.25 -25.89 -1.35
CA GLN A 529 18.45 -25.78 -0.51
C GLN A 529 18.86 -24.33 -0.28
N LYS A 530 18.86 -23.50 -1.33
CA LYS A 530 19.13 -22.05 -1.22
C LYS A 530 18.14 -21.36 -0.29
N SER A 531 16.86 -21.67 -0.40
CA SER A 531 15.82 -21.11 0.45
C SER A 531 16.05 -21.46 1.93
N ILE A 532 16.50 -22.67 2.22
CA ILE A 532 16.86 -23.10 3.58
C ILE A 532 18.07 -22.30 4.09
N GLN A 533 19.13 -22.14 3.27
CA GLN A 533 20.32 -21.39 3.62
C GLN A 533 20.02 -19.92 3.92
N GLU A 534 19.11 -19.32 3.16
CA GLU A 534 18.72 -17.92 3.28
C GLU A 534 17.58 -17.70 4.30
N ASN A 535 17.11 -18.75 4.95
CA ASN A 535 15.92 -18.70 5.81
C ASN A 535 14.71 -18.05 5.13
N SER A 536 14.53 -18.33 3.83
CA SER A 536 13.46 -17.82 2.99
C SER A 536 12.57 -18.96 2.51
N PRO A 537 11.51 -19.31 3.24
CA PRO A 537 10.70 -20.49 2.92
C PRO A 537 9.96 -20.33 1.58
N TYR A 538 9.86 -21.40 0.82
CA TYR A 538 9.07 -21.43 -0.42
C TYR A 538 7.56 -21.50 -0.15
N PHE A 539 7.19 -21.96 1.04
CA PHE A 539 5.81 -21.95 1.54
C PHE A 539 5.81 -21.57 3.02
N GLU A 540 4.99 -20.62 3.37
CA GLU A 540 4.77 -20.20 4.75
C GLU A 540 3.27 -20.04 5.02
N LYS A 541 2.83 -20.52 6.17
CA LYS A 541 1.48 -20.29 6.67
C LYS A 541 1.54 -19.84 8.11
N GLY A 542 1.09 -18.61 8.33
CA GLY A 542 0.96 -18.02 9.65
C GLY A 542 -0.50 -17.86 10.04
N PHE A 543 -0.76 -17.88 11.35
CA PHE A 543 -2.06 -17.51 11.91
C PHE A 543 -1.87 -16.76 13.21
N SER A 544 -2.75 -15.83 13.47
CA SER A 544 -2.79 -15.05 14.70
C SER A 544 -4.22 -14.96 15.19
N LYS A 545 -4.42 -15.19 16.50
CA LYS A 545 -5.73 -15.09 17.15
C LYS A 545 -5.63 -14.15 18.33
N GLU A 546 -6.42 -13.11 18.29
CA GLU A 546 -6.50 -12.14 19.38
C GLU A 546 -7.89 -12.15 19.98
N ARG A 547 -7.97 -12.22 21.30
CA ARG A 547 -9.20 -12.11 22.06
C ARG A 547 -9.02 -11.09 23.16
N GLY A 548 -9.97 -10.21 23.33
CA GLY A 548 -9.91 -9.18 24.34
C GLY A 548 -11.27 -8.95 24.97
N ILE A 549 -11.26 -8.76 26.28
CA ILE A 549 -12.40 -8.28 27.06
C ILE A 549 -11.93 -7.03 27.78
N ALA A 550 -12.69 -5.95 27.69
CA ALA A 550 -12.42 -4.72 28.42
C ALA A 550 -13.69 -4.26 29.15
N PHE A 551 -13.48 -3.66 30.31
CA PHE A 551 -14.52 -2.98 31.08
C PHE A 551 -14.09 -1.53 31.27
N PHE A 552 -15.01 -0.61 31.17
CA PHE A 552 -14.73 0.80 31.37
C PHE A 552 -15.87 1.48 32.11
N LEU A 553 -15.49 2.42 32.97
CA LEU A 553 -16.42 3.27 33.73
C LEU A 553 -15.98 4.71 33.55
N GLN A 554 -16.91 5.57 33.17
CA GLN A 554 -16.70 7.00 33.11
C GLN A 554 -17.80 7.72 33.88
N GLY A 555 -17.42 8.64 34.73
CA GLY A 555 -18.34 9.49 35.47
C GLY A 555 -18.08 10.97 35.14
N THR A 556 -19.12 11.74 34.93
CA THR A 556 -19.04 13.20 34.82
C THR A 556 -20.07 13.83 35.74
N TYR A 557 -19.62 14.69 36.62
CA TYR A 557 -20.48 15.48 37.48
C TYR A 557 -20.32 16.95 37.16
N THR A 558 -21.44 17.62 36.93
CA THR A 558 -21.46 19.07 36.67
C THR A 558 -22.34 19.77 37.71
N TYR A 559 -21.81 20.77 38.38
CA TYR A 559 -22.56 21.59 39.33
C TYR A 559 -22.89 22.96 38.70
N ASP A 560 -24.17 23.32 38.73
CA ASP A 560 -24.73 24.60 38.27
C ASP A 560 -24.25 25.02 36.86
N ASN A 561 -24.01 24.08 35.99
CA ASN A 561 -23.43 24.27 34.65
C ASN A 561 -22.08 25.03 34.62
N ARG A 562 -21.41 25.18 35.77
CA ARG A 562 -20.16 25.96 35.95
C ARG A 562 -18.95 25.07 36.25
N TYR A 563 -19.09 24.11 37.12
CA TYR A 563 -17.99 23.27 37.59
C TYR A 563 -18.17 21.85 37.06
N VAL A 564 -17.18 21.35 36.36
CA VAL A 564 -17.21 20.01 35.75
C VAL A 564 -16.09 19.16 36.35
N PHE A 565 -16.45 17.98 36.87
CA PHE A 565 -15.55 16.95 37.35
C PHE A 565 -15.79 15.69 36.49
N ALA A 566 -14.71 15.14 35.85
CA ALA A 566 -14.77 13.99 34.98
C ALA A 566 -13.65 12.99 35.28
#